data_1fdd319e3425d3bff5982f4bd1d8c06a
#
_entry.id   1fdd319e3425d3bff5982f4bd1d8c06a
#
_cell.length_a   1.000
_cell.length_b   1.000
_cell.length_c   1.000
_cell.angle_alpha   90.00
_cell.angle_beta   90.00
_cell.angle_gamma   90.00
#
_symmetry.space_group_name_H-M   'P 1'
#
loop_
_entity.id
_entity.type
_entity.pdbx_description
1 polymer ?
#
loop_
_entity_poly.entity_id
_entity_poly.type
_entity_poly.pdbx_seq_one_letter_code
_entity_poly.pdbx_strand_id
1 'polypeptide(L)'
;IVVGPTLKLHQCGLPKKMALELFKPFIFSKLQLRGEAATIKAAKRLVEREGAEVWDILEEVIREHPVMLNRAPTLHRLGIQAFEPVLIEGKAIQLHPLVCTAFNADFDGDQMAVHVPLSLEAQLEARALMMSSNNILSPANGDPIIVPSQDVVLGLYYMTRERVNAKGEGML
;
A
#
# COMPACT_ATOMS: atom_id res chain seq x y z
N ILE A 1 -3.95 -9.14 -5.78
CA ILE A 1 -2.95 -8.77 -4.78
C ILE A 1 -1.87 -9.83 -4.64
N VAL A 2 -0.70 -9.41 -4.21
CA VAL A 2 0.43 -10.29 -3.88
C VAL A 2 1.05 -9.85 -2.55
N VAL A 3 1.81 -10.73 -1.92
CA VAL A 3 2.48 -10.42 -0.66
C VAL A 3 3.63 -9.41 -0.87
N GLY A 4 3.72 -8.43 0.03
CA GLY A 4 4.81 -7.45 0.08
C GLY A 4 5.56 -7.51 1.43
N PRO A 5 6.45 -8.48 1.64
CA PRO A 5 7.07 -8.69 2.95
C PRO A 5 8.05 -7.58 3.36
N THR A 6 8.54 -6.81 2.39
CA THR A 6 9.49 -5.70 2.62
C THR A 6 8.81 -4.37 2.91
N LEU A 7 7.48 -4.29 2.76
CA LEU A 7 6.71 -3.09 3.05
C LEU A 7 6.65 -2.82 4.55
N LYS A 8 6.62 -1.55 4.91
CA LYS A 8 6.25 -1.14 6.27
C LYS A 8 4.74 -1.28 6.45
N LEU A 9 4.28 -1.33 7.71
CA LEU A 9 2.86 -1.57 8.03
C LEU A 9 1.91 -0.55 7.38
N HIS A 10 2.33 0.70 7.25
CA HIS A 10 1.55 1.78 6.66
C HIS A 10 1.71 1.92 5.13
N GLN A 11 2.47 1.04 4.48
CA GLN A 11 2.77 1.10 3.06
C GLN A 11 2.02 0.01 2.28
N CYS A 12 1.69 0.32 1.03
CA CYS A 12 1.28 -0.66 0.03
C CYS A 12 2.10 -0.48 -1.25
N GLY A 13 2.35 -1.56 -1.95
CA GLY A 13 2.98 -1.52 -3.25
C GLY A 13 1.95 -1.29 -4.34
N LEU A 14 2.02 -0.16 -5.04
CA LEU A 14 1.11 0.18 -6.13
C LEU A 14 1.86 0.10 -7.47
N PRO A 15 1.37 -0.68 -8.45
CA PRO A 15 1.97 -0.72 -9.78
C PRO A 15 2.06 0.67 -10.40
N LYS A 16 3.20 1.01 -10.99
CA LYS A 16 3.45 2.33 -11.59
C LYS A 16 2.38 2.76 -12.59
N LYS A 17 1.97 1.85 -13.47
CA LYS A 17 0.93 2.14 -14.47
C LYS A 17 -0.43 2.40 -13.84
N MET A 18 -0.78 1.67 -12.78
CA MET A 18 -2.01 1.91 -12.04
C MET A 18 -1.96 3.27 -11.32
N ALA A 19 -0.84 3.59 -10.68
CA ALA A 19 -0.65 4.88 -10.03
C ALA A 19 -0.75 6.05 -11.02
N LEU A 20 -0.17 5.90 -12.21
CA LEU A 20 -0.26 6.91 -13.27
C LEU A 20 -1.71 7.21 -13.65
N GLU A 21 -2.53 6.18 -13.82
CA GLU A 21 -3.95 6.35 -14.13
C GLU A 21 -4.75 7.00 -12.99
N LEU A 22 -4.51 6.57 -11.76
CA LEU A 22 -5.21 7.06 -10.58
C LEU A 22 -4.90 8.53 -10.26
N PHE A 23 -3.66 8.94 -10.45
CA PHE A 23 -3.18 10.29 -10.12
C PHE A 23 -3.13 11.24 -11.33
N LYS A 24 -3.71 10.88 -12.48
CA LYS A 24 -3.72 11.73 -13.68
C LYS A 24 -4.11 13.20 -13.43
N PRO A 25 -5.19 13.52 -12.71
CA PRO A 25 -5.57 14.91 -12.47
C PRO A 25 -4.50 15.71 -11.75
N PHE A 26 -3.85 15.10 -10.77
CA PHE A 26 -2.78 15.73 -10.00
C PHE A 26 -1.53 15.93 -10.85
N ILE A 27 -1.21 14.96 -11.72
CA ILE A 27 -0.08 15.05 -12.64
C ILE A 27 -0.31 16.18 -13.66
N PHE A 28 -1.53 16.31 -14.21
CA PHE A 28 -1.87 17.39 -15.13
C PHE A 28 -1.72 18.76 -14.47
N SER A 29 -2.19 18.90 -13.24
CA SER A 29 -2.03 20.14 -12.48
C SER A 29 -0.56 20.49 -12.24
N LYS A 30 0.26 19.52 -11.88
CA LYS A 30 1.71 19.73 -11.67
C LYS A 30 2.45 20.08 -12.96
N LEU A 31 2.13 19.43 -14.08
CA LEU A 31 2.71 19.75 -15.39
C LEU A 31 2.39 21.19 -15.83
N GLN A 32 1.17 21.66 -15.56
CA GLN A 32 0.79 23.04 -15.85
C GLN A 32 1.52 24.04 -14.93
N LEU A 33 1.63 23.74 -13.64
CA LEU A 33 2.33 24.60 -12.67
C LEU A 33 3.82 24.73 -12.98
N ARG A 34 4.45 23.66 -13.46
CA ARG A 34 5.85 23.67 -13.90
C ARG A 34 6.09 24.35 -15.26
N GLY A 35 5.02 24.65 -15.98
CA GLY A 35 5.09 25.26 -17.32
C GLY A 35 5.49 24.30 -18.43
N GLU A 36 5.54 22.99 -18.15
CA GLU A 36 5.87 21.95 -19.14
C GLU A 36 4.70 21.69 -20.12
N ALA A 37 3.49 22.03 -19.70
CA ALA A 37 2.30 21.96 -20.55
C ALA A 37 1.44 23.23 -20.39
N ALA A 38 1.22 23.93 -21.46
CA ALA A 38 0.37 25.14 -21.47
C ALA A 38 -1.13 24.82 -21.36
N THR A 39 -1.54 23.64 -21.80
CA THR A 39 -2.94 23.22 -21.83
C THR A 39 -3.10 21.77 -21.31
N ILE A 40 -4.31 21.45 -20.84
CA ILE A 40 -4.65 20.09 -20.40
C ILE A 40 -4.44 19.07 -21.52
N LYS A 41 -4.73 19.46 -22.78
CA LYS A 41 -4.53 18.61 -23.95
C LYS A 41 -3.04 18.29 -24.19
N ALA A 42 -2.16 19.27 -23.96
CA ALA A 42 -0.72 19.07 -24.05
C ALA A 42 -0.22 18.18 -22.89
N ALA A 43 -0.70 18.41 -21.67
CA ALA A 43 -0.40 17.57 -20.51
C ALA A 43 -0.80 16.11 -20.73
N LYS A 44 -2.00 15.88 -21.28
CA LYS A 44 -2.47 14.53 -21.61
C LYS A 44 -1.55 13.81 -22.58
N ARG A 45 -1.09 14.49 -23.62
CA ARG A 45 -0.14 13.91 -24.60
C ARG A 45 1.22 13.57 -23.98
N LEU A 46 1.70 14.40 -23.05
CA LEU A 46 2.94 14.12 -22.32
C LEU A 46 2.81 12.88 -21.43
N VAL A 47 1.70 12.76 -20.71
CA VAL A 47 1.42 11.58 -19.87
C VAL A 47 1.29 10.31 -20.71
N GLU A 48 0.65 10.38 -21.88
CA GLU A 48 0.52 9.22 -22.78
C GLU A 48 1.88 8.73 -23.34
N ARG A 49 2.88 9.61 -23.41
CA ARG A 49 4.24 9.23 -23.83
C ARG A 49 5.05 8.53 -22.75
N GLU A 50 4.57 8.56 -21.50
CA GLU A 50 5.24 7.93 -20.36
C GLU A 50 6.73 8.30 -20.22
N GLY A 51 7.07 9.57 -20.44
CA GLY A 51 8.44 10.07 -20.34
C GLY A 51 8.98 10.05 -18.91
N ALA A 52 10.30 10.15 -18.75
CA ALA A 52 10.95 10.20 -17.45
C ALA A 52 10.41 11.33 -16.56
N GLU A 53 10.12 12.48 -17.14
CA GLU A 53 9.54 13.64 -16.46
C GLU A 53 8.20 13.33 -15.78
N VAL A 54 7.36 12.51 -16.44
CA VAL A 54 6.06 12.09 -15.91
C VAL A 54 6.24 11.20 -14.69
N TRP A 55 7.20 10.30 -14.70
CA TRP A 55 7.51 9.43 -13.56
C TRP A 55 8.03 10.21 -12.37
N ASP A 56 8.89 11.19 -12.57
CA ASP A 56 9.39 12.06 -11.50
C ASP A 56 8.26 12.87 -10.86
N ILE A 57 7.33 13.38 -11.67
CA ILE A 57 6.14 14.07 -11.18
C ILE A 57 5.22 13.12 -10.42
N LEU A 58 5.05 11.89 -10.90
CA LEU A 58 4.25 10.89 -10.20
C LEU A 58 4.83 10.58 -8.83
N GLU A 59 6.14 10.39 -8.71
CA GLU A 59 6.79 10.20 -7.41
C GLU A 59 6.58 11.37 -6.46
N GLU A 60 6.64 12.58 -6.97
CA GLU A 60 6.36 13.78 -6.17
C GLU A 60 4.89 13.84 -5.71
N VAL A 61 3.96 13.54 -6.60
CA VAL A 61 2.52 13.59 -6.31
C VAL A 61 2.10 12.55 -5.29
N ILE A 62 2.61 11.32 -5.37
CA ILE A 62 2.25 10.26 -4.43
C ILE A 62 2.89 10.42 -3.06
N ARG A 63 3.94 11.24 -2.96
CA ARG A 63 4.57 11.52 -1.66
C ARG A 63 3.55 12.17 -0.74
N GLU A 64 3.34 11.56 0.42
CA GLU A 64 2.37 12.02 1.43
C GLU A 64 0.90 12.03 0.99
N HIS A 65 0.56 11.42 -0.15
CA HIS A 65 -0.83 11.26 -0.60
C HIS A 65 -1.31 9.84 -0.32
N PRO A 66 -2.10 9.61 0.74
CA PRO A 66 -2.57 8.26 1.07
C PRO A 66 -3.57 7.77 0.03
N VAL A 67 -3.58 6.47 -0.20
CA VAL A 67 -4.60 5.76 -0.97
C VAL A 67 -5.37 4.83 -0.06
N MET A 68 -6.63 4.56 -0.38
CA MET A 68 -7.45 3.60 0.35
C MET A 68 -7.54 2.30 -0.44
N LEU A 69 -7.33 1.18 0.24
CA LEU A 69 -7.57 -0.16 -0.30
C LEU A 69 -8.83 -0.74 0.31
N ASN A 70 -9.65 -1.35 -0.52
CA ASN A 70 -10.88 -2.03 -0.13
C ASN A 70 -10.91 -3.44 -0.72
N ARG A 71 -11.22 -4.44 0.11
CA ARG A 71 -11.54 -5.79 -0.36
C ARG A 71 -13.02 -6.08 -0.15
N ALA A 72 -13.71 -6.48 -1.22
CA ALA A 72 -15.08 -6.96 -1.14
C ALA A 72 -15.13 -8.45 -0.72
N PRO A 73 -16.09 -8.86 0.15
CA PRO A 73 -17.09 -8.04 0.81
C PRO A 73 -16.53 -7.25 1.97
N THR A 74 -16.97 -5.99 2.14
CA THR A 74 -16.59 -5.14 3.27
C THR A 74 -17.49 -5.45 4.47
N LEU A 75 -17.07 -6.36 5.32
CA LEU A 75 -17.87 -6.86 6.45
C LEU A 75 -17.80 -5.96 7.69
N HIS A 76 -16.70 -5.24 7.85
CA HIS A 76 -16.46 -4.31 8.95
C HIS A 76 -15.57 -3.14 8.50
N ARG A 77 -15.41 -2.14 9.36
CA ARG A 77 -14.68 -0.91 9.02
C ARG A 77 -13.23 -1.12 8.61
N LEU A 78 -12.57 -2.17 9.09
CA LEU A 78 -11.18 -2.49 8.72
C LEU A 78 -11.04 -3.15 7.34
N GLY A 79 -12.14 -3.44 6.66
CA GLY A 79 -12.15 -3.82 5.24
C GLY A 79 -11.80 -2.68 4.29
N ILE A 80 -11.69 -1.45 4.80
CA ILE A 80 -11.16 -0.29 4.09
C ILE A 80 -10.10 0.35 4.97
N GLN A 81 -8.86 0.40 4.49
CA GLN A 81 -7.76 1.05 5.21
C GLN A 81 -6.95 1.93 4.26
N ALA A 82 -6.33 2.97 4.80
CA ALA A 82 -5.45 3.84 4.06
C ALA A 82 -3.99 3.39 4.18
N PHE A 83 -3.25 3.60 3.10
CA PHE A 83 -1.83 3.27 3.00
C PHE A 83 -1.08 4.37 2.26
N GLU A 84 0.20 4.51 2.54
CA GLU A 84 1.10 5.29 1.71
C GLU A 84 1.56 4.42 0.52
N PRO A 85 1.31 4.85 -0.74
CA PRO A 85 1.70 4.07 -1.89
C PRO A 85 3.21 4.12 -2.11
N VAL A 86 3.78 2.98 -2.43
CA VAL A 86 5.15 2.82 -2.93
C VAL A 86 5.05 2.30 -4.35
N LEU A 87 5.71 2.96 -5.29
CA LEU A 87 5.71 2.52 -6.68
C LEU A 87 6.51 1.23 -6.84
N ILE A 88 5.91 0.26 -7.48
CA ILE A 88 6.51 -1.04 -7.77
C ILE A 88 6.39 -1.37 -9.25
N GLU A 89 7.29 -2.21 -9.73
CA GLU A 89 7.15 -2.86 -11.02
C GLU A 89 6.16 -4.03 -10.94
N GLY A 90 5.54 -4.37 -12.06
CA GLY A 90 4.57 -5.45 -12.14
C GLY A 90 3.14 -4.96 -12.31
N LYS A 91 2.19 -5.87 -12.13
CA LYS A 91 0.77 -5.64 -12.39
C LYS A 91 -0.13 -5.88 -11.16
N ALA A 92 0.43 -6.36 -10.07
CA ALA A 92 -0.31 -6.70 -8.87
C ALA A 92 0.03 -5.75 -7.71
N ILE A 93 -0.97 -5.41 -6.92
CA ILE A 93 -0.82 -4.61 -5.71
C ILE A 93 -0.12 -5.46 -4.66
N GLN A 94 0.93 -4.92 -4.04
CA GLN A 94 1.58 -5.55 -2.89
C GLN A 94 0.91 -5.11 -1.59
N LEU A 95 0.55 -6.08 -0.77
CA LEU A 95 -0.07 -5.86 0.52
C LEU A 95 0.82 -6.40 1.64
N HIS A 96 0.92 -5.64 2.74
CA HIS A 96 1.65 -6.11 3.92
C HIS A 96 0.97 -7.36 4.51
N PRO A 97 1.71 -8.42 4.83
CA PRO A 97 1.11 -9.68 5.26
C PRO A 97 0.29 -9.57 6.55
N LEU A 98 0.65 -8.70 7.47
CA LEU A 98 -0.07 -8.54 8.74
C LEU A 98 -1.45 -7.89 8.62
N VAL A 99 -1.72 -7.15 7.56
CA VAL A 99 -3.04 -6.53 7.33
C VAL A 99 -4.04 -7.48 6.65
N CYS A 100 -3.58 -8.62 6.16
CA CYS A 100 -4.44 -9.61 5.49
C CYS A 100 -5.57 -10.11 6.40
N THR A 101 -5.32 -10.27 7.67
CA THR A 101 -6.36 -10.69 8.65
C THR A 101 -7.49 -9.68 8.72
N ALA A 102 -7.19 -8.39 8.75
CA ALA A 102 -8.19 -7.33 8.81
C ALA A 102 -9.05 -7.28 7.54
N PHE A 103 -8.46 -7.51 6.37
CA PHE A 103 -9.16 -7.58 5.09
C PHE A 103 -9.80 -8.94 4.81
N ASN A 104 -9.48 -9.96 5.60
CA ASN A 104 -9.76 -11.37 5.28
C ASN A 104 -9.28 -11.72 3.86
N ALA A 105 -8.08 -11.25 3.52
CA ALA A 105 -7.48 -11.40 2.21
C ALA A 105 -6.46 -12.55 2.20
N ASP A 106 -6.37 -13.23 1.07
CA ASP A 106 -5.32 -14.18 0.75
C ASP A 106 -4.72 -13.90 -0.64
N PHE A 107 -3.68 -14.62 -1.00
CA PHE A 107 -2.94 -14.37 -2.24
C PHE A 107 -3.19 -15.43 -3.31
N ASP A 108 -4.38 -16.01 -3.32
CA ASP A 108 -4.80 -17.05 -4.27
C ASP A 108 -5.52 -16.52 -5.52
N GLY A 109 -5.55 -15.21 -5.69
CA GLY A 109 -6.23 -14.52 -6.80
C GLY A 109 -7.17 -13.42 -6.34
N ASP A 110 -7.14 -13.05 -5.06
CA ASP A 110 -7.93 -11.95 -4.52
C ASP A 110 -7.65 -10.63 -5.22
N GLN A 111 -8.70 -9.85 -5.39
CA GLN A 111 -8.65 -8.49 -5.95
C GLN A 111 -9.02 -7.46 -4.88
N MET A 112 -8.42 -6.29 -4.99
CA MET A 112 -8.74 -5.15 -4.14
C MET A 112 -8.97 -3.91 -4.99
N ALA A 113 -9.91 -3.06 -4.56
CA ALA A 113 -10.14 -1.76 -5.15
C ALA A 113 -9.23 -0.71 -4.52
N VAL A 114 -8.75 0.21 -5.34
CA VAL A 114 -7.94 1.36 -4.89
C VAL A 114 -8.76 2.62 -5.06
N HIS A 115 -8.82 3.45 -4.02
CA HIS A 115 -9.50 4.72 -4.01
C HIS A 115 -8.52 5.83 -3.63
N VAL A 116 -8.57 6.94 -4.36
CA VAL A 116 -7.73 8.10 -4.10
C VAL A 116 -8.57 9.21 -3.50
N PRO A 117 -8.30 9.65 -2.26
CA PRO A 117 -8.95 10.83 -1.70
C PRO A 117 -8.55 12.07 -2.50
N LEU A 118 -9.54 12.86 -2.93
CA LEU A 118 -9.32 14.00 -3.82
C LEU A 118 -9.13 15.31 -3.07
N SER A 119 -9.96 15.57 -2.05
CA SER A 119 -9.85 16.81 -1.26
C SER A 119 -8.78 16.70 -0.18
N LEU A 120 -8.31 17.84 0.28
CA LEU A 120 -7.33 17.91 1.36
C LEU A 120 -7.90 17.35 2.67
N GLU A 121 -9.18 17.63 2.93
CA GLU A 121 -9.90 17.11 4.09
C GLU A 121 -10.01 15.59 4.06
N ALA A 122 -10.35 15.02 2.90
CA ALA A 122 -10.40 13.57 2.72
C ALA A 122 -9.02 12.90 2.91
N GLN A 123 -7.96 13.52 2.42
CA GLN A 123 -6.59 13.06 2.64
C GLN A 123 -6.22 13.08 4.12
N LEU A 124 -6.62 14.14 4.84
CA LEU A 124 -6.37 14.27 6.27
C LEU A 124 -7.13 13.22 7.07
N GLU A 125 -8.40 12.98 6.76
CA GLU A 125 -9.18 11.90 7.37
C GLU A 125 -8.55 10.52 7.12
N ALA A 126 -8.14 10.24 5.89
CA ALA A 126 -7.48 8.99 5.54
C ALA A 126 -6.20 8.80 6.36
N ARG A 127 -5.40 9.84 6.50
CA ARG A 127 -4.15 9.80 7.26
C ARG A 127 -4.37 9.67 8.76
N ALA A 128 -5.30 10.41 9.31
CA ALA A 128 -5.51 10.45 10.77
C ALA A 128 -6.31 9.25 11.29
N LEU A 129 -7.35 8.82 10.57
CA LEU A 129 -8.31 7.83 11.05
C LEU A 129 -8.19 6.46 10.37
N MET A 130 -7.88 6.42 9.08
CA MET A 130 -7.95 5.20 8.28
C MET A 130 -6.60 4.54 8.03
N MET A 131 -5.50 5.17 8.38
CA MET A 131 -4.17 4.60 8.17
C MET A 131 -4.04 3.25 8.88
N SER A 132 -3.49 2.25 8.21
CA SER A 132 -3.34 0.90 8.76
C SER A 132 -2.55 0.85 10.05
N SER A 133 -1.53 1.70 10.19
CA SER A 133 -0.73 1.82 11.42
C SER A 133 -1.51 2.36 12.62
N ASN A 134 -2.63 3.05 12.40
CA ASN A 134 -3.49 3.60 13.45
C ASN A 134 -4.63 2.65 13.84
N ASN A 135 -4.81 1.54 13.12
CA ASN A 135 -5.91 0.58 13.31
C ASN A 135 -5.36 -0.80 13.67
N ILE A 136 -4.61 -0.89 14.75
CA ILE A 136 -3.99 -2.12 15.23
C ILE A 136 -4.96 -2.95 16.05
N LEU A 137 -5.84 -2.29 16.81
CA LEU A 137 -6.79 -2.93 17.72
C LEU A 137 -8.15 -3.14 17.06
N SER A 138 -8.77 -4.28 17.39
CA SER A 138 -10.13 -4.56 16.94
C SER A 138 -11.15 -3.62 17.63
N PRO A 139 -12.05 -3.00 16.87
CA PRO A 139 -13.12 -2.20 17.45
C PRO A 139 -14.19 -3.05 18.16
N ALA A 140 -14.21 -4.36 17.94
CA ALA A 140 -15.20 -5.25 18.55
C ALA A 140 -14.88 -5.59 20.00
N ASN A 141 -13.62 -5.87 20.31
CA ASN A 141 -13.19 -6.39 21.62
C ASN A 141 -11.90 -5.73 22.16
N GLY A 142 -11.24 -4.89 21.37
CA GLY A 142 -9.98 -4.26 21.74
C GLY A 142 -8.73 -5.14 21.58
N ASP A 143 -8.88 -6.37 21.11
CA ASP A 143 -7.74 -7.26 20.88
C ASP A 143 -6.91 -6.82 19.64
N PRO A 144 -5.60 -7.03 19.61
CA PRO A 144 -4.79 -6.73 18.44
C PRO A 144 -5.20 -7.61 17.25
N ILE A 145 -5.43 -7.00 16.09
CA ILE A 145 -5.70 -7.72 14.83
C ILE A 145 -4.40 -7.92 14.04
N ILE A 146 -3.48 -6.98 14.14
CA ILE A 146 -2.20 -7.00 13.43
C ILE A 146 -1.21 -7.82 14.25
N VAL A 147 -1.32 -9.14 14.13
CA VAL A 147 -0.50 -10.10 14.83
C VAL A 147 -0.03 -11.20 13.86
N PRO A 148 1.14 -11.79 14.06
CA PRO A 148 1.56 -12.98 13.32
C PRO A 148 0.56 -14.12 13.49
N SER A 149 0.24 -14.82 12.41
CA SER A 149 -0.69 -15.95 12.41
C SER A 149 -0.29 -17.00 11.38
N GLN A 150 -0.87 -18.20 11.49
CA GLN A 150 -0.72 -19.28 10.52
C GLN A 150 0.75 -19.61 10.19
N ASP A 151 1.16 -19.47 8.94
CA ASP A 151 2.48 -19.82 8.44
C ASP A 151 3.62 -19.03 9.06
N VAL A 152 3.36 -17.76 9.43
CA VAL A 152 4.35 -16.91 10.10
C VAL A 152 4.69 -17.47 11.48
N VAL A 153 3.69 -17.91 12.23
CA VAL A 153 3.88 -18.54 13.56
C VAL A 153 4.62 -19.85 13.42
N LEU A 154 4.26 -20.68 12.44
CA LEU A 154 4.94 -21.94 12.17
C LEU A 154 6.41 -21.71 11.78
N GLY A 155 6.67 -20.74 10.92
CA GLY A 155 8.02 -20.36 10.51
C GLY A 155 8.88 -19.87 11.68
N LEU A 156 8.32 -19.01 12.54
CA LEU A 156 9.01 -18.55 13.75
C LEU A 156 9.31 -19.69 14.72
N TYR A 157 8.37 -20.59 14.92
CA TYR A 157 8.60 -21.77 15.75
C TYR A 157 9.75 -22.64 15.20
N TYR A 158 9.77 -22.87 13.90
CA TYR A 158 10.82 -23.65 13.25
C TYR A 158 12.20 -22.97 13.37
N MET A 159 12.27 -21.65 13.16
CA MET A 159 13.50 -20.87 13.25
C MET A 159 14.09 -20.82 14.67
N THR A 160 13.22 -20.77 15.67
CA THR A 160 13.61 -20.66 17.09
C THR A 160 13.79 -22.01 17.78
N ARG A 161 13.54 -23.11 17.09
CA ARG A 161 13.69 -24.44 17.62
C ARG A 161 15.16 -24.77 17.79
N GLU A 162 15.54 -25.11 19.02
CA GLU A 162 16.88 -25.59 19.35
C GLU A 162 17.15 -26.94 18.69
N ARG A 163 18.30 -27.05 18.05
CA ARG A 163 18.79 -28.30 17.47
C ARG A 163 19.93 -28.85 18.37
N VAL A 164 19.69 -29.97 19.01
CA VAL A 164 20.68 -30.62 19.86
C VAL A 164 21.94 -30.95 19.05
N ASN A 165 23.10 -30.64 19.59
CA ASN A 165 24.42 -30.84 18.97
C ASN A 165 24.61 -30.05 17.65
N ALA A 166 23.99 -28.89 17.51
CA ALA A 166 24.26 -28.00 16.39
C ALA A 166 25.67 -27.39 16.47
N LYS A 167 26.31 -27.19 15.32
CA LYS A 167 27.60 -26.49 15.29
C LYS A 167 27.37 -25.02 15.68
N GLY A 168 28.30 -24.46 16.49
CA GLY A 168 28.21 -23.08 16.95
C GLY A 168 27.65 -22.90 18.36
N GLU A 169 27.41 -24.00 19.10
CA GLU A 169 27.16 -23.95 20.53
C GLU A 169 28.44 -23.52 21.27
N GLY A 170 28.33 -22.50 22.09
CA GLY A 170 29.42 -22.01 22.91
C GLY A 170 29.49 -20.49 22.94
N MET A 171 30.36 -19.97 23.82
CA MET A 171 30.68 -18.54 23.84
C MET A 171 31.55 -18.18 22.62
N LEU A 172 31.12 -17.17 21.88
CA LEU A 172 31.90 -16.51 20.87
C LEU A 172 32.77 -15.43 21.51
#